data_36459ce0f8e1eebc0ddbae47a80d8f15
#
_entry.id   36459ce0f8e1eebc0ddbae47a80d8f15
#
_cell.length_a   1.000
_cell.length_b   1.000
_cell.length_c   1.000
_cell.angle_alpha   90.00
_cell.angle_beta   90.00
_cell.angle_gamma   90.00
#
_symmetry.space_group_name_H-M   'P 1'
#
loop_
_entity.id
_entity.type
_entity.pdbx_description
1 polymer ?
#
loop_
_entity_poly.entity_id
_entity_poly.type
_entity_poly.pdbx_seq_one_letter_code
_entity_poly.pdbx_strand_id
1 'polypeptide(L)'
;IEFSADDELPAEPLIRGAHNRENAAAATAAARALGIPDERIAHALRTFPGVPHRLEPVGEANGVRYVNDSKATNVAAALRALDAYRDEPVHLILGGSRKGEDFAPLAAALEPNVRAVYVIGETADELARAIPDTIRAGDLATAVERAATAAQPGEVVLLSPACASYD
;
A
#
# COMPACT_ATOMS: atom_id res chain seq x y z
N ILE A 1 -1.44 18.42 -21.74
CA ILE A 1 -1.51 18.75 -20.30
C ILE A 1 -0.36 18.01 -19.65
N GLU A 2 0.56 18.74 -19.06
CA GLU A 2 1.64 18.20 -18.24
C GLU A 2 1.17 18.27 -16.77
N PHE A 3 1.60 17.32 -15.95
CA PHE A 3 1.32 17.28 -14.53
C PHE A 3 2.45 16.54 -13.79
N SER A 4 2.63 16.85 -12.53
CA SER A 4 3.60 16.20 -11.66
C SER A 4 3.10 16.12 -10.21
N ALA A 5 3.75 15.30 -9.38
CA ALA A 5 3.45 15.22 -7.96
C ALA A 5 3.75 16.54 -7.21
N ASP A 6 4.59 17.41 -7.79
CA ASP A 6 5.00 18.70 -7.21
C ASP A 6 4.04 19.85 -7.57
N ASP A 7 3.05 19.61 -8.43
CA ASP A 7 2.09 20.63 -8.83
C ASP A 7 1.29 21.14 -7.64
N GLU A 8 0.97 22.45 -7.67
CA GLU A 8 0.12 23.08 -6.67
C GLU A 8 -1.34 22.60 -6.84
N LEU A 9 -1.82 21.89 -5.82
CA LEU A 9 -3.19 21.41 -5.75
C LEU A 9 -4.05 22.38 -4.93
N PRO A 10 -5.36 22.53 -5.23
CA PRO A 10 -6.26 23.38 -4.46
C PRO A 10 -6.55 22.82 -3.05
N ALA A 11 -6.18 21.58 -2.78
CA ALA A 11 -6.13 20.92 -1.47
C ALA A 11 -5.28 19.67 -1.53
N GLU A 12 -4.73 19.23 -0.40
CA GLU A 12 -4.08 17.93 -0.32
C GLU A 12 -5.12 16.80 -0.42
N PRO A 13 -4.81 15.73 -1.20
CA PRO A 13 -5.70 14.58 -1.30
C PRO A 13 -5.74 13.79 0.01
N LEU A 14 -6.92 13.25 0.32
CA LEU A 14 -7.11 12.37 1.48
C LEU A 14 -6.30 11.07 1.37
N ILE A 15 -6.12 10.57 0.16
CA ILE A 15 -5.43 9.32 -0.13
C ILE A 15 -3.90 9.49 -0.09
N ARG A 16 -3.21 8.53 0.54
CA ARG A 16 -1.76 8.57 0.80
C ARG A 16 -0.90 8.21 -0.41
N GLY A 17 0.36 8.62 -0.36
CA GLY A 17 1.44 8.23 -1.26
C GLY A 17 1.67 9.20 -2.40
N ALA A 18 2.96 9.36 -2.77
CA ALA A 18 3.38 10.27 -3.83
C ALA A 18 2.71 9.98 -5.17
N HIS A 19 2.53 8.70 -5.50
CA HIS A 19 1.82 8.27 -6.71
C HIS A 19 0.33 8.67 -6.72
N ASN A 20 -0.33 8.72 -5.56
CA ASN A 20 -1.70 9.19 -5.45
C ASN A 20 -1.77 10.72 -5.54
N ARG A 21 -0.76 11.43 -5.03
CA ARG A 21 -0.63 12.88 -5.23
C ARG A 21 -0.44 13.22 -6.71
N GLU A 22 0.36 12.44 -7.44
CA GLU A 22 0.50 12.57 -8.90
C GLU A 22 -0.82 12.30 -9.65
N ASN A 23 -1.57 11.27 -9.26
CA ASN A 23 -2.91 11.02 -9.79
C ASN A 23 -3.87 12.18 -9.50
N ALA A 24 -3.81 12.77 -8.31
CA ALA A 24 -4.59 13.95 -7.94
C ALA A 24 -4.20 15.18 -8.78
N ALA A 25 -2.91 15.37 -9.08
CA ALA A 25 -2.44 16.42 -9.98
C ALA A 25 -2.98 16.23 -11.40
N ALA A 26 -2.91 15.02 -11.94
CA ALA A 26 -3.49 14.69 -13.23
C ALA A 26 -5.00 14.97 -13.29
N ALA A 27 -5.74 14.52 -12.27
CA ALA A 27 -7.19 14.76 -12.15
C ALA A 27 -7.51 16.25 -12.04
N THR A 28 -6.74 17.00 -11.25
CA THR A 28 -6.87 18.46 -11.09
C THR A 28 -6.63 19.18 -12.42
N ALA A 29 -5.56 18.84 -13.14
CA ALA A 29 -5.26 19.43 -14.43
C ALA A 29 -6.39 19.17 -15.46
N ALA A 30 -6.92 17.95 -15.50
CA ALA A 30 -8.05 17.60 -16.35
C ALA A 30 -9.33 18.37 -15.96
N ALA A 31 -9.64 18.47 -14.66
CA ALA A 31 -10.81 19.18 -14.16
C ALA A 31 -10.75 20.69 -14.47
N ARG A 32 -9.56 21.32 -14.27
CA ARG A 32 -9.34 22.72 -14.63
C ARG A 32 -9.51 22.96 -16.14
N ALA A 33 -9.02 22.05 -16.98
CA ALA A 33 -9.21 22.13 -18.44
C ALA A 33 -10.68 22.04 -18.86
N LEU A 34 -11.54 21.40 -18.06
CA LEU A 34 -12.99 21.35 -18.22
C LEU A 34 -13.72 22.53 -17.57
N GLY A 35 -13.01 23.50 -17.00
CA GLY A 35 -13.59 24.69 -16.36
C GLY A 35 -14.22 24.44 -14.99
N ILE A 36 -13.83 23.35 -14.30
CA ILE A 36 -14.33 23.08 -12.94
C ILE A 36 -13.60 24.00 -11.96
N PRO A 37 -14.34 24.75 -11.11
CA PRO A 37 -13.76 25.65 -10.12
C PRO A 37 -12.90 24.92 -9.08
N ASP A 38 -11.80 25.56 -8.65
CA ASP A 38 -10.85 24.98 -7.68
C ASP A 38 -11.50 24.62 -6.34
N GLU A 39 -12.55 25.33 -5.89
CA GLU A 39 -13.27 24.97 -4.66
C GLU A 39 -13.94 23.59 -4.76
N ARG A 40 -14.46 23.23 -5.93
CA ARG A 40 -15.06 21.90 -6.17
C ARG A 40 -14.01 20.82 -6.26
N ILE A 41 -12.86 21.12 -6.89
CA ILE A 41 -11.73 20.21 -6.96
C ILE A 41 -11.17 19.97 -5.55
N ALA A 42 -10.98 21.04 -4.77
CA ALA A 42 -10.52 20.95 -3.38
C ALA A 42 -11.46 20.12 -2.50
N HIS A 43 -12.78 20.27 -2.68
CA HIS A 43 -13.76 19.44 -1.97
C HIS A 43 -13.59 17.96 -2.33
N ALA A 44 -13.48 17.63 -3.62
CA ALA A 44 -13.30 16.27 -4.08
C ALA A 44 -11.99 15.65 -3.54
N LEU A 45 -10.87 16.39 -3.57
CA LEU A 45 -9.60 15.91 -3.04
C LEU A 45 -9.65 15.58 -1.54
N ARG A 46 -10.36 16.41 -0.74
CA ARG A 46 -10.51 16.19 0.71
C ARG A 46 -11.49 15.09 1.09
N THR A 47 -12.41 14.74 0.20
CA THR A 47 -13.52 13.81 0.51
C THR A 47 -13.45 12.50 -0.25
N PHE A 48 -12.61 12.39 -1.27
CA PHE A 48 -12.45 11.14 -2.02
C PHE A 48 -11.74 10.09 -1.15
N PRO A 49 -12.44 9.01 -0.76
CA PRO A 49 -11.88 8.02 0.18
C PRO A 49 -10.87 7.07 -0.45
N GLY A 50 -10.63 7.18 -1.73
CA GLY A 50 -9.81 6.23 -2.50
C GLY A 50 -10.65 5.16 -3.20
N VAL A 51 -9.94 4.19 -3.78
CA VAL A 51 -10.54 3.03 -4.46
C VAL A 51 -10.46 1.84 -3.50
N PRO A 52 -11.53 1.05 -3.34
CA PRO A 52 -11.49 -0.17 -2.53
C PRO A 52 -10.29 -1.06 -2.86
N HIS A 53 -9.70 -1.64 -1.84
CA HIS A 53 -8.52 -2.54 -1.92
C HIS A 53 -7.22 -1.88 -2.42
N ARG A 54 -7.13 -0.54 -2.39
CA ARG A 54 -5.92 0.21 -2.75
C ARG A 54 -5.54 1.16 -1.63
N LEU A 55 -4.55 0.77 -0.83
CA LEU A 55 -4.14 1.45 0.41
C LEU A 55 -5.34 1.83 1.29
N GLU A 56 -6.37 1.00 1.27
CA GLU A 56 -7.65 1.21 1.94
C GLU A 56 -7.49 1.01 3.45
N PRO A 57 -7.73 2.02 4.30
CA PRO A 57 -7.83 1.83 5.73
C PRO A 57 -9.08 1.00 6.06
N VAL A 58 -8.91 -0.23 6.57
CA VAL A 58 -10.03 -1.12 6.89
C VAL A 58 -10.41 -1.11 8.37
N GLY A 59 -9.60 -0.53 9.22
CA GLY A 59 -9.91 -0.37 10.64
C GLY A 59 -8.69 -0.11 11.50
N GLU A 60 -8.98 0.07 12.79
CA GLU A 60 -7.98 0.20 13.86
C GLU A 60 -8.42 -0.64 15.06
N ALA A 61 -7.49 -1.38 15.64
CA ALA A 61 -7.71 -2.13 16.87
C ALA A 61 -6.46 -2.05 17.76
N ASN A 62 -6.66 -1.76 19.05
CA ASN A 62 -5.58 -1.61 20.04
C ASN A 62 -4.49 -0.59 19.63
N GLY A 63 -4.86 0.45 18.90
CA GLY A 63 -3.94 1.46 18.36
C GLY A 63 -3.12 1.01 17.16
N VAL A 64 -3.39 -0.18 16.60
CA VAL A 64 -2.78 -0.70 15.37
C VAL A 64 -3.74 -0.48 14.21
N ARG A 65 -3.24 0.13 13.13
CA ARG A 65 -4.04 0.38 11.91
C ARG A 65 -3.89 -0.77 10.92
N TYR A 66 -4.99 -1.14 10.29
CA TYR A 66 -5.04 -2.19 9.28
C TYR A 66 -5.32 -1.60 7.91
N VAL A 67 -4.50 -1.95 6.93
CA VAL A 67 -4.56 -1.40 5.57
C VAL A 67 -4.63 -2.53 4.55
N ASN A 68 -5.65 -2.46 3.68
CA ASN A 68 -5.86 -3.39 2.59
C ASN A 68 -5.39 -2.78 1.27
N ASP A 69 -4.31 -3.33 0.74
CA ASP A 69 -3.79 -3.02 -0.60
C ASP A 69 -3.76 -4.29 -1.48
N SER A 70 -4.80 -5.11 -1.40
CA SER A 70 -4.87 -6.38 -2.14
C SER A 70 -4.85 -6.21 -3.66
N LYS A 71 -5.05 -4.99 -4.17
CA LYS A 71 -4.82 -4.63 -5.57
C LYS A 71 -3.35 -4.50 -5.96
N ALA A 72 -2.41 -4.52 -5.04
CA ALA A 72 -0.97 -4.58 -5.32
C ALA A 72 -0.59 -6.00 -5.80
N THR A 73 -0.98 -6.34 -7.00
CA THR A 73 -0.81 -7.67 -7.60
C THR A 73 0.52 -7.86 -8.32
N ASN A 74 1.49 -6.98 -8.11
CA ASN A 74 2.86 -7.05 -8.61
C ASN A 74 3.82 -6.30 -7.68
N VAL A 75 5.12 -6.57 -7.85
CA VAL A 75 6.20 -6.00 -7.03
C VAL A 75 6.22 -4.48 -7.08
N ALA A 76 6.04 -3.86 -8.25
CA ALA A 76 6.06 -2.40 -8.36
C ALA A 76 4.95 -1.70 -7.57
N ALA A 77 3.77 -2.33 -7.48
CA ALA A 77 2.67 -1.81 -6.67
C ALA A 77 2.97 -1.92 -5.17
N ALA A 78 3.51 -3.05 -4.70
CA ALA A 78 3.90 -3.24 -3.31
C ALA A 78 5.02 -2.28 -2.88
N LEU A 79 5.97 -1.98 -3.74
CA LEU A 79 7.00 -0.96 -3.50
C LEU A 79 6.41 0.43 -3.28
N ARG A 80 5.39 0.81 -4.06
CA ARG A 80 4.67 2.08 -3.87
C ARG A 80 3.87 2.11 -2.56
N ALA A 81 3.33 0.98 -2.16
CA ALA A 81 2.65 0.86 -0.86
C ALA A 81 3.64 1.05 0.30
N LEU A 82 4.81 0.42 0.25
CA LEU A 82 5.87 0.61 1.23
C LEU A 82 6.34 2.07 1.30
N ASP A 83 6.55 2.71 0.14
CA ASP A 83 6.92 4.13 0.07
C ASP A 83 5.86 5.04 0.73
N ALA A 84 4.58 4.75 0.58
CA ALA A 84 3.49 5.51 1.21
C ALA A 84 3.46 5.40 2.75
N TYR A 85 4.15 4.39 3.32
CA TYR A 85 4.25 4.12 4.75
C TYR A 85 5.70 4.15 5.27
N ARG A 86 6.64 4.77 4.54
CA ARG A 86 8.07 4.79 4.88
C ARG A 86 8.40 5.36 6.25
N ASP A 87 7.59 6.30 6.73
CA ASP A 87 7.79 6.99 8.01
C ASP A 87 7.06 6.30 9.17
N GLU A 88 6.49 5.14 8.95
CA GLU A 88 5.68 4.42 9.93
C GLU A 88 6.16 2.97 10.09
N PRO A 89 6.14 2.41 11.31
CA PRO A 89 6.47 1.00 11.49
C PRO A 89 5.42 0.09 10.85
N VAL A 90 5.86 -0.86 10.01
CA VAL A 90 4.98 -1.71 9.20
C VAL A 90 5.20 -3.20 9.48
N HIS A 91 4.11 -3.92 9.70
CA HIS A 91 4.01 -5.37 9.57
C HIS A 91 3.46 -5.70 8.19
N LEU A 92 4.29 -6.21 7.29
CA LEU A 92 3.97 -6.41 5.88
C LEU A 92 3.50 -7.83 5.61
N ILE A 93 2.36 -7.98 4.92
CA ILE A 93 1.85 -9.28 4.45
C ILE A 93 2.00 -9.34 2.94
N LEU A 94 2.78 -10.34 2.47
CA LEU A 94 3.09 -10.61 1.07
C LEU A 94 2.63 -12.01 0.66
N GLY A 95 2.37 -12.19 -0.62
CA GLY A 95 2.13 -13.51 -1.19
C GLY A 95 0.75 -13.70 -1.80
N GLY A 96 0.62 -14.79 -2.54
CA GLY A 96 -0.56 -15.12 -3.32
C GLY A 96 -0.24 -16.19 -4.35
N SER A 97 -0.90 -16.13 -5.52
CA SER A 97 -0.67 -17.03 -6.66
C SER A 97 0.56 -16.63 -7.46
N ARG A 98 1.19 -17.61 -8.10
CA ARG A 98 2.38 -17.40 -8.94
C ARG A 98 2.07 -16.68 -10.24
N LYS A 99 2.93 -15.70 -10.59
CA LYS A 99 2.98 -15.04 -11.89
C LYS A 99 4.39 -14.94 -12.47
N GLY A 100 5.40 -15.51 -11.80
CA GLY A 100 6.80 -15.41 -12.21
C GLY A 100 7.42 -14.04 -11.88
N GLU A 101 6.96 -13.39 -10.83
CA GLU A 101 7.53 -12.13 -10.34
C GLU A 101 8.95 -12.33 -9.79
N ASP A 102 9.81 -11.35 -10.03
CA ASP A 102 11.12 -11.24 -9.35
C ASP A 102 10.94 -10.42 -8.06
N PHE A 103 11.17 -11.07 -6.91
CA PHE A 103 11.04 -10.44 -5.59
C PHE A 103 12.32 -9.76 -5.08
N ALA A 104 13.44 -9.83 -5.81
CA ALA A 104 14.68 -9.18 -5.40
C ALA A 104 14.54 -7.66 -5.17
N PRO A 105 13.78 -6.90 -5.98
CA PRO A 105 13.55 -5.49 -5.71
C PRO A 105 12.81 -5.22 -4.40
N LEU A 106 11.89 -6.10 -3.97
CA LEU A 106 11.24 -5.98 -2.65
C LEU A 106 12.24 -6.16 -1.52
N ALA A 107 13.09 -7.19 -1.60
CA ALA A 107 14.12 -7.43 -0.59
C ALA A 107 15.07 -6.23 -0.42
N ALA A 108 15.44 -5.59 -1.55
CA ALA A 108 16.31 -4.41 -1.56
C ALA A 108 15.63 -3.14 -1.02
N ALA A 109 14.30 -3.08 -1.06
CA ALA A 109 13.52 -1.91 -0.64
C ALA A 109 12.96 -2.01 0.78
N LEU A 110 13.22 -3.12 1.48
CA LEU A 110 12.80 -3.25 2.88
C LEU A 110 13.63 -2.32 3.77
N GLU A 111 13.01 -1.26 4.19
CA GLU A 111 13.57 -0.24 5.07
C GLU A 111 13.49 -0.69 6.56
N PRO A 112 14.26 -0.07 7.46
CA PRO A 112 14.23 -0.40 8.91
C PRO A 112 12.85 -0.21 9.58
N ASN A 113 11.94 0.49 8.95
CA ASN A 113 10.56 0.65 9.43
C ASN A 113 9.72 -0.61 9.24
N VAL A 114 10.11 -1.56 8.37
CA VAL A 114 9.43 -2.85 8.25
C VAL A 114 9.83 -3.75 9.42
N ARG A 115 8.91 -3.95 10.37
CA ARG A 115 9.13 -4.71 11.61
C ARG A 115 9.16 -6.21 11.39
N ALA A 116 8.28 -6.70 10.51
CA ALA A 116 8.20 -8.10 10.14
C ALA A 116 7.55 -8.27 8.77
N VAL A 117 7.89 -9.34 8.07
CA VAL A 117 7.30 -9.75 6.80
C VAL A 117 6.64 -11.11 6.98
N TYR A 118 5.34 -11.18 6.71
CA TYR A 118 4.55 -12.41 6.75
C TYR A 118 4.27 -12.87 5.33
N VAL A 119 4.60 -14.13 5.02
CA VAL A 119 4.42 -14.68 3.66
C VAL A 119 3.34 -15.74 3.64
N ILE A 120 2.47 -15.67 2.62
CA ILE A 120 1.29 -16.53 2.44
C ILE A 120 1.21 -17.11 1.03
N GLY A 121 0.41 -18.14 0.87
CA GLY A 121 0.04 -18.69 -0.43
C GLY A 121 1.17 -19.43 -1.15
N GLU A 122 1.00 -19.62 -2.46
CA GLU A 122 1.91 -20.41 -3.30
C GLU A 122 3.32 -19.81 -3.42
N THR A 123 3.42 -18.48 -3.34
CA THR A 123 4.68 -17.75 -3.48
C THR A 123 5.47 -17.63 -2.18
N ALA A 124 4.96 -18.17 -1.06
CA ALA A 124 5.60 -18.05 0.25
C ALA A 124 7.06 -18.53 0.28
N ASP A 125 7.38 -19.64 -0.38
CA ASP A 125 8.75 -20.17 -0.43
C ASP A 125 9.68 -19.34 -1.33
N GLU A 126 9.17 -18.74 -2.38
CA GLU A 126 9.93 -17.85 -3.26
C GLU A 126 10.25 -16.53 -2.56
N LEU A 127 9.25 -15.94 -1.90
CA LEU A 127 9.40 -14.74 -1.07
C LEU A 127 10.38 -14.97 0.09
N ALA A 128 10.28 -16.11 0.79
CA ALA A 128 11.18 -16.44 1.90
C ALA A 128 12.63 -16.73 1.45
N ARG A 129 12.88 -17.07 0.19
CA ARG A 129 14.22 -17.14 -0.38
C ARG A 129 14.78 -15.78 -0.77
N ALA A 130 13.90 -14.88 -1.24
CA ALA A 130 14.31 -13.54 -1.65
C ALA A 130 14.48 -12.59 -0.45
N ILE A 131 13.64 -12.73 0.58
CA ILE A 131 13.58 -11.85 1.74
C ILE A 131 13.95 -12.66 2.98
N PRO A 132 15.11 -12.41 3.61
CA PRO A 132 15.49 -13.06 4.87
C PRO A 132 14.52 -12.79 6.01
N ASP A 133 14.51 -13.67 7.01
CA ASP A 133 13.77 -13.52 8.27
C ASP A 133 12.23 -13.38 8.12
N THR A 134 11.68 -13.85 7.01
CA THR A 134 10.23 -13.86 6.81
C THR A 134 9.52 -14.92 7.65
N ILE A 135 8.30 -14.59 8.07
CA ILE A 135 7.43 -15.46 8.86
C ILE A 135 6.44 -16.17 7.92
N ARG A 136 6.57 -17.48 7.76
CA ARG A 136 5.59 -18.27 6.99
C ARG A 136 4.30 -18.37 7.80
N ALA A 137 3.24 -17.76 7.31
CA ALA A 137 1.94 -17.74 7.97
C ALA A 137 0.94 -18.74 7.37
N GLY A 138 1.17 -19.18 6.13
CA GLY A 138 0.29 -20.12 5.44
C GLY A 138 -0.87 -19.43 4.75
N ASP A 139 -1.79 -18.84 5.49
CA ASP A 139 -2.95 -18.12 4.97
C ASP A 139 -3.05 -16.69 5.52
N LEU A 140 -3.98 -15.90 4.96
CA LEU A 140 -4.17 -14.50 5.31
C LEU A 140 -4.66 -14.32 6.76
N ALA A 141 -5.57 -15.17 7.22
CA ALA A 141 -6.11 -15.04 8.57
C ALA A 141 -5.02 -15.22 9.62
N THR A 142 -4.20 -16.27 9.47
CA THR A 142 -3.03 -16.53 10.32
C THR A 142 -1.99 -15.40 10.24
N ALA A 143 -1.76 -14.83 9.05
CA ALA A 143 -0.84 -13.70 8.89
C ALA A 143 -1.32 -12.46 9.65
N VAL A 144 -2.61 -12.13 9.52
CA VAL A 144 -3.21 -11.00 10.25
C VAL A 144 -3.17 -11.22 11.76
N GLU A 145 -3.50 -12.41 12.26
CA GLU A 145 -3.44 -12.73 13.70
C GLU A 145 -2.02 -12.59 14.28
N ARG A 146 -1.03 -13.10 13.56
CA ARG A 146 0.38 -13.00 13.98
C ARG A 146 0.87 -11.56 13.96
N ALA A 147 0.54 -10.81 12.90
CA ALA A 147 0.87 -9.40 12.80
C ALA A 147 0.20 -8.59 13.91
N ALA A 148 -1.09 -8.81 14.17
CA ALA A 148 -1.85 -8.16 15.25
C ALA A 148 -1.26 -8.45 16.64
N THR A 149 -0.76 -9.67 16.86
CA THR A 149 -0.14 -10.06 18.13
C THR A 149 1.22 -9.41 18.36
N ALA A 150 1.98 -9.18 17.27
CA ALA A 150 3.34 -8.62 17.33
C ALA A 150 3.34 -7.09 17.31
N ALA A 151 2.35 -6.48 16.64
CA ALA A 151 2.30 -5.04 16.43
C ALA A 151 2.02 -4.27 17.73
N GLN A 152 2.63 -3.09 17.82
CA GLN A 152 2.46 -2.15 18.92
C GLN A 152 1.53 -1.00 18.53
N PRO A 153 0.90 -0.30 19.50
CA PRO A 153 0.15 0.91 19.22
C PRO A 153 0.94 1.93 18.38
N GLY A 154 0.33 2.46 17.33
CA GLY A 154 0.95 3.36 16.36
C GLY A 154 1.52 2.67 15.12
N GLU A 155 1.63 1.33 15.12
CA GLU A 155 2.12 0.56 13.98
C GLU A 155 1.02 0.23 12.97
N VAL A 156 1.41 -0.25 11.80
CA VAL A 156 0.53 -0.57 10.66
C VAL A 156 0.67 -2.02 10.27
N VAL A 157 -0.44 -2.73 10.14
CA VAL A 157 -0.52 -4.02 9.43
C VAL A 157 -0.97 -3.76 8.00
N LEU A 158 -0.07 -3.97 7.04
CA LEU A 158 -0.26 -3.69 5.62
C LEU A 158 -0.33 -4.99 4.83
N LEU A 159 -1.49 -5.27 4.24
CA LEU A 159 -1.62 -6.29 3.20
C LEU A 159 -1.30 -5.66 1.84
N SER A 160 -0.17 -6.03 1.23
CA SER A 160 0.22 -5.61 -0.12
C SER A 160 0.91 -6.77 -0.85
N PRO A 161 0.13 -7.68 -1.45
CA PRO A 161 0.55 -9.04 -1.80
C PRO A 161 1.77 -9.16 -2.70
N ALA A 162 2.01 -8.21 -3.61
CA ALA A 162 3.00 -8.26 -4.70
C ALA A 162 2.80 -9.44 -5.68
N CYS A 163 1.71 -10.18 -5.55
CA CYS A 163 1.39 -11.40 -6.27
C CYS A 163 -0.03 -11.35 -6.82
N ALA A 164 -0.37 -12.26 -7.74
CA ALA A 164 -1.75 -12.40 -8.17
C ALA A 164 -2.67 -12.76 -7.00
N SER A 165 -3.88 -12.22 -7.03
CA SER A 165 -4.95 -12.59 -6.11
C SER A 165 -5.40 -14.04 -6.32
N TYR A 166 -5.84 -14.71 -5.27
CA TYR A 166 -6.76 -15.84 -5.38
C TYR A 166 -8.16 -15.22 -5.59
N ASP A 167 -8.73 -15.40 -6.76
CA ASP A 167 -10.13 -15.04 -7.02
C ASP A 167 -11.07 -16.05 -6.39
#